data_0ff54a38a2268cfdd7aad9f7243e0255
#
_entry.id   0ff54a38a2268cfdd7aad9f7243e0255
#
_cell.length_a   1.000
_cell.length_b   1.000
_cell.length_c   1.000
_cell.angle_alpha   90.00
_cell.angle_beta   90.00
_cell.angle_gamma   90.00
#
_symmetry.space_group_name_H-M   'P 1'
#
loop_
_entity.id
_entity.type
_entity.pdbx_description
1 polymer ?
#
loop_
_entity_poly.entity_id
_entity_poly.type
_entity_poly.pdbx_seq_one_letter_code
_entity_poly.pdbx_strand_id
1 'polypeptide(L)'
;MPLQSSFAKPTLSLEQQLGQKLILDLRYFCQQGSSKQCRTPVTTLPDELAAAIAKHNIGGVILFSENTQSIEQTITLNSQLQAAASKSSSKLPLFISIDQEGGRVARLPRDVATSFTGNMSIGATYKKYGTQYATQTATVIAKELNSLGINVNYAPTVDVNMNPDNPVINVRSFGENPALVSKLGAAQVAGFESNGVITSLKHFPGHGDTNVDSHTGLPQVNHSKEDIYQQDLAPFKHIIATQNPGMIMTAHIQYPQLDNSTFVSVDGKSMIKPATMSRTIITDILRGELNYQGVVVTDALDMAGISHFFTPTQAVINTFAAGVDLALMPIEIRTPADLNALDKLMDELVASVNNKQLSKDEVAQSAARITALKNKFKLTTQLDPLSTLAKAKDIIGSQAHRKIEAELAVNAITEVKNNNALPLNLSKGQHIHIIMPDTRKCMAMQQALSAISTAGLKYSCSSLQGFDPVKAQSLIKNADVVIAGNATPNQSAVEIGGMDDLKDDPRFALNTAEQPKALSSLLDIAASVNKKTIFISLRAPYDIAQFGSRANAVLASYAYNIDTDKNNAVAGPAFTALAKVLLGNAHAHGVLPVTIK
;
A
#
# COMPACT_ATOMS: atom_id res chain seq x y z
N MET A 1 -7.93 10.07 56.18
CA MET A 1 -7.62 9.93 54.76
C MET A 1 -7.53 8.44 54.46
N PRO A 2 -8.38 7.85 53.64
CA PRO A 2 -8.24 6.46 53.27
C PRO A 2 -7.17 6.33 52.20
N LEU A 3 -6.22 5.44 52.44
CA LEU A 3 -5.21 4.99 51.48
C LEU A 3 -5.91 4.40 50.23
N GLN A 4 -5.83 5.10 49.11
CA GLN A 4 -6.16 4.51 47.81
C GLN A 4 -5.08 3.46 47.53
N SER A 5 -5.43 2.18 47.67
CA SER A 5 -4.64 1.07 47.16
C SER A 5 -4.64 1.18 45.62
N SER A 6 -3.56 1.68 45.04
CA SER A 6 -3.28 1.52 43.63
C SER A 6 -3.08 0.04 43.36
N PHE A 7 -4.10 -0.66 42.92
CA PHE A 7 -3.96 -1.97 42.32
C PHE A 7 -3.03 -1.82 41.11
N ALA A 8 -1.78 -2.22 41.25
CA ALA A 8 -0.88 -2.36 40.12
C ALA A 8 -1.58 -3.28 39.09
N LYS A 9 -1.73 -2.81 37.83
CA LYS A 9 -2.23 -3.67 36.76
C LYS A 9 -1.38 -4.95 36.78
N PRO A 10 -1.99 -6.15 36.72
CA PRO A 10 -1.23 -7.39 36.71
C PRO A 10 -0.24 -7.35 35.56
N THR A 11 1.03 -7.59 35.85
CA THR A 11 2.08 -7.70 34.83
C THR A 11 1.80 -8.92 33.98
N LEU A 12 1.86 -8.78 32.65
CA LEU A 12 1.67 -9.88 31.70
C LEU A 12 2.71 -11.00 31.98
N SER A 13 2.29 -12.27 31.87
CA SER A 13 3.22 -13.40 31.87
C SER A 13 4.14 -13.35 30.63
N LEU A 14 5.23 -14.14 30.64
CA LEU A 14 6.13 -14.19 29.48
C LEU A 14 5.40 -14.63 28.21
N GLU A 15 4.54 -15.64 28.30
CA GLU A 15 3.73 -16.15 27.18
C GLU A 15 2.76 -15.07 26.66
N GLN A 16 2.12 -14.32 27.57
CA GLN A 16 1.27 -13.20 27.20
C GLN A 16 2.06 -12.09 26.52
N GLN A 17 3.24 -11.75 27.04
CA GLN A 17 4.12 -10.74 26.42
C GLN A 17 4.53 -11.14 25.01
N LEU A 18 4.93 -12.40 24.79
CA LEU A 18 5.34 -12.93 23.49
C LEU A 18 4.16 -13.01 22.52
N GLY A 19 2.99 -13.45 22.97
CA GLY A 19 1.79 -13.48 22.13
C GLY A 19 1.36 -12.09 21.64
N GLN A 20 1.49 -11.06 22.53
CA GLN A 20 1.20 -9.68 22.13
C GLN A 20 2.16 -9.14 21.05
N LYS A 21 3.29 -9.78 20.81
CA LYS A 21 4.28 -9.41 19.79
C LYS A 21 3.99 -10.02 18.40
N LEU A 22 2.92 -10.80 18.22
CA LEU A 22 2.58 -11.47 16.97
C LEU A 22 1.35 -10.84 16.32
N ILE A 23 1.44 -10.59 14.99
CA ILE A 23 0.31 -10.20 14.13
C ILE A 23 0.13 -11.28 13.08
N LEU A 24 -1.00 -11.98 13.11
CA LEU A 24 -1.29 -13.12 12.23
C LEU A 24 -1.95 -12.67 10.92
N ASP A 25 -1.65 -13.39 9.84
CA ASP A 25 -2.41 -13.36 8.59
C ASP A 25 -3.53 -14.41 8.66
N LEU A 26 -4.76 -13.96 8.45
CA LEU A 26 -5.95 -14.82 8.39
C LEU A 26 -6.62 -14.74 7.01
N ARG A 27 -5.87 -14.52 5.94
CA ARG A 27 -6.41 -14.32 4.57
C ARG A 27 -7.29 -15.48 4.12
N TYR A 28 -6.80 -16.71 4.29
CA TYR A 28 -7.48 -17.96 3.90
C TYR A 28 -7.47 -18.97 5.03
N PHE A 29 -8.53 -19.77 5.13
CA PHE A 29 -8.56 -20.93 6.03
C PHE A 29 -9.48 -22.01 5.49
N CYS A 30 -8.99 -23.24 5.39
CA CYS A 30 -9.70 -24.42 4.87
C CYS A 30 -9.75 -25.49 5.93
N GLN A 31 -10.92 -26.07 6.14
CA GLN A 31 -11.09 -27.17 7.09
C GLN A 31 -10.41 -28.48 6.63
N GLN A 32 -10.18 -28.62 5.32
CA GLN A 32 -9.59 -29.79 4.70
C GLN A 32 -8.63 -29.38 3.58
N GLY A 33 -7.71 -30.26 3.22
CA GLY A 33 -6.73 -30.04 2.15
C GLY A 33 -5.36 -29.60 2.67
N SER A 34 -4.52 -29.10 1.78
CA SER A 34 -3.18 -28.60 2.12
C SER A 34 -3.16 -27.08 2.18
N SER A 35 -2.30 -26.52 3.03
CA SER A 35 -2.08 -25.07 3.17
C SER A 35 -1.80 -24.40 1.81
N LYS A 36 -0.97 -25.03 0.97
CA LYS A 36 -0.60 -24.50 -0.35
C LYS A 36 -1.78 -24.35 -1.33
N GLN A 37 -2.82 -25.16 -1.16
CA GLN A 37 -4.00 -25.16 -2.04
C GLN A 37 -5.18 -24.38 -1.46
N CYS A 38 -5.13 -24.03 -0.17
CA CYS A 38 -6.21 -23.31 0.49
C CYS A 38 -6.37 -21.90 -0.11
N ARG A 39 -7.61 -21.61 -0.56
CA ARG A 39 -8.02 -20.32 -1.10
C ARG A 39 -9.41 -19.89 -0.60
N THR A 40 -9.91 -20.52 0.48
CA THR A 40 -11.19 -20.11 1.09
C THR A 40 -10.96 -18.86 1.94
N PRO A 41 -11.49 -17.70 1.56
CA PRO A 41 -11.31 -16.47 2.32
C PRO A 41 -11.92 -16.56 3.71
N VAL A 42 -11.24 -16.02 4.71
CA VAL A 42 -11.81 -15.86 6.05
C VAL A 42 -12.71 -14.62 6.07
N THR A 43 -13.99 -14.83 5.84
CA THR A 43 -15.03 -13.79 5.93
C THR A 43 -15.83 -13.87 7.23
N THR A 44 -15.70 -15.00 7.92
CA THR A 44 -16.23 -15.27 9.27
C THR A 44 -15.12 -15.99 10.02
N LEU A 45 -14.92 -15.68 11.30
CA LEU A 45 -13.83 -16.24 12.09
C LEU A 45 -14.11 -17.72 12.43
N PRO A 46 -13.30 -18.67 11.95
CA PRO A 46 -13.40 -20.08 12.37
C PRO A 46 -13.09 -20.25 13.86
N ASP A 47 -13.77 -21.22 14.50
CA ASP A 47 -13.63 -21.49 15.94
C ASP A 47 -12.19 -21.85 16.33
N GLU A 48 -11.47 -22.58 15.49
CA GLU A 48 -10.08 -22.97 15.70
C GLU A 48 -9.14 -21.75 15.74
N LEU A 49 -9.35 -20.80 14.82
CA LEU A 49 -8.59 -19.54 14.81
C LEU A 49 -8.96 -18.67 16.01
N ALA A 50 -10.24 -18.61 16.38
CA ALA A 50 -10.68 -17.90 17.59
C ALA A 50 -10.04 -18.48 18.86
N ALA A 51 -9.97 -19.82 18.97
CA ALA A 51 -9.32 -20.51 20.08
C ALA A 51 -7.80 -20.23 20.13
N ALA A 52 -7.12 -20.23 18.97
CA ALA A 52 -5.70 -19.93 18.87
C ALA A 52 -5.38 -18.48 19.28
N ILE A 53 -6.18 -17.51 18.85
CA ILE A 53 -6.06 -16.10 19.25
C ILE A 53 -6.15 -15.97 20.78
N ALA A 54 -7.14 -16.62 21.37
CA ALA A 54 -7.35 -16.57 22.83
C ALA A 54 -6.23 -17.32 23.60
N LYS A 55 -5.85 -18.54 23.17
CA LYS A 55 -4.83 -19.38 23.79
C LYS A 55 -3.49 -18.66 23.87
N HIS A 56 -3.04 -18.10 22.76
CA HIS A 56 -1.71 -17.51 22.65
C HIS A 56 -1.67 -16.00 22.95
N ASN A 57 -2.80 -15.39 23.35
CA ASN A 57 -2.86 -13.95 23.63
C ASN A 57 -2.36 -13.10 22.47
N ILE A 58 -2.73 -13.43 21.24
CA ILE A 58 -2.24 -12.80 20.00
C ILE A 58 -2.44 -11.28 20.04
N GLY A 59 -1.41 -10.54 19.59
CA GLY A 59 -1.37 -9.07 19.63
C GLY A 59 -2.20 -8.39 18.56
N GLY A 60 -2.33 -9.01 17.37
CA GLY A 60 -3.08 -8.45 16.26
C GLY A 60 -3.29 -9.39 15.09
N VAL A 61 -4.05 -8.90 14.11
CA VAL A 61 -4.29 -9.56 12.81
C VAL A 61 -4.17 -8.54 11.69
N ILE A 62 -3.75 -8.99 10.50
CA ILE A 62 -3.80 -8.19 9.27
C ILE A 62 -4.89 -8.72 8.36
N LEU A 63 -5.67 -7.80 7.76
CA LEU A 63 -6.73 -8.08 6.82
C LEU A 63 -6.29 -7.72 5.39
N PHE A 64 -6.79 -8.51 4.45
CA PHE A 64 -6.61 -8.32 3.01
C PHE A 64 -7.97 -8.17 2.33
N SER A 65 -8.00 -7.90 1.03
CA SER A 65 -9.25 -7.76 0.27
C SER A 65 -10.13 -8.99 0.34
N GLU A 66 -9.54 -10.18 0.49
CA GLU A 66 -10.26 -11.42 0.70
C GLU A 66 -11.11 -11.40 1.97
N ASN A 67 -10.66 -10.66 2.98
CA ASN A 67 -11.34 -10.53 4.27
C ASN A 67 -12.35 -9.37 4.33
N THR A 68 -12.34 -8.46 3.34
CA THR A 68 -13.11 -7.20 3.37
C THR A 68 -14.07 -7.11 2.18
N GLN A 69 -14.97 -8.08 2.01
CA GLN A 69 -15.84 -8.21 0.84
C GLN A 69 -17.07 -7.28 0.86
N SER A 70 -17.53 -6.89 2.05
CA SER A 70 -18.61 -5.93 2.23
C SER A 70 -18.52 -5.25 3.61
N ILE A 71 -19.18 -4.11 3.77
CA ILE A 71 -19.20 -3.37 5.04
C ILE A 71 -19.69 -4.26 6.19
N GLU A 72 -20.84 -4.90 6.00
CA GLU A 72 -21.50 -5.71 7.05
C GLU A 72 -20.66 -6.95 7.42
N GLN A 73 -20.14 -7.64 6.42
CA GLN A 73 -19.29 -8.81 6.63
C GLN A 73 -18.00 -8.42 7.37
N THR A 74 -17.33 -7.33 6.96
CA THR A 74 -16.07 -6.86 7.58
C THR A 74 -16.29 -6.49 9.05
N ILE A 75 -17.36 -5.76 9.38
CA ILE A 75 -17.71 -5.42 10.77
C ILE A 75 -17.96 -6.67 11.60
N THR A 76 -18.67 -7.65 11.03
CA THR A 76 -18.97 -8.91 11.72
C THR A 76 -17.68 -9.68 12.03
N LEU A 77 -16.77 -9.81 11.05
CA LEU A 77 -15.47 -10.46 11.25
C LEU A 77 -14.65 -9.74 12.33
N ASN A 78 -14.57 -8.41 12.28
CA ASN A 78 -13.80 -7.63 13.25
C ASN A 78 -14.37 -7.72 14.67
N SER A 79 -15.70 -7.80 14.79
CA SER A 79 -16.37 -8.07 16.08
C SER A 79 -16.02 -9.46 16.62
N GLN A 80 -16.04 -10.49 15.79
CA GLN A 80 -15.65 -11.86 16.15
C GLN A 80 -14.18 -11.94 16.58
N LEU A 81 -13.29 -11.25 15.89
CA LEU A 81 -11.86 -11.15 16.24
C LEU A 81 -11.67 -10.52 17.62
N GLN A 82 -12.31 -9.39 17.89
CA GLN A 82 -12.22 -8.75 19.21
C GLN A 82 -12.88 -9.59 20.31
N ALA A 83 -13.97 -10.29 20.00
CA ALA A 83 -14.59 -11.22 20.93
C ALA A 83 -13.68 -12.42 21.27
N ALA A 84 -12.91 -12.93 20.30
CA ALA A 84 -11.89 -13.95 20.56
C ALA A 84 -10.77 -13.42 21.49
N ALA A 85 -10.27 -12.21 21.25
CA ALA A 85 -9.29 -11.56 22.13
C ALA A 85 -9.81 -11.36 23.57
N SER A 86 -11.09 -11.05 23.74
CA SER A 86 -11.70 -10.89 25.07
C SER A 86 -11.68 -12.16 25.93
N LYS A 87 -11.57 -13.34 25.28
CA LYS A 87 -11.48 -14.65 25.94
C LYS A 87 -10.04 -15.01 26.31
N SER A 88 -9.04 -14.27 25.84
CA SER A 88 -7.64 -14.48 26.23
C SER A 88 -7.41 -14.13 27.70
N SER A 89 -6.35 -14.70 28.30
CA SER A 89 -6.01 -14.41 29.70
C SER A 89 -5.53 -12.96 29.91
N SER A 90 -4.96 -12.31 28.88
CA SER A 90 -4.56 -10.91 28.93
C SER A 90 -5.74 -9.95 28.76
N LYS A 91 -6.81 -10.37 28.09
CA LYS A 91 -7.99 -9.56 27.72
C LYS A 91 -7.65 -8.27 26.95
N LEU A 92 -6.44 -8.19 26.38
CA LEU A 92 -6.03 -7.04 25.58
C LEU A 92 -6.69 -7.11 24.19
N PRO A 93 -7.17 -5.96 23.65
CA PRO A 93 -7.74 -5.92 22.32
C PRO A 93 -6.69 -6.20 21.24
N LEU A 94 -7.13 -6.70 20.08
CA LEU A 94 -6.28 -6.89 18.92
C LEU A 94 -5.98 -5.55 18.22
N PHE A 95 -4.78 -5.41 17.69
CA PHE A 95 -4.58 -4.60 16.52
C PHE A 95 -5.28 -5.30 15.34
N ILE A 96 -6.27 -4.64 14.74
CA ILE A 96 -6.86 -5.06 13.47
C ILE A 96 -6.29 -4.13 12.42
N SER A 97 -5.40 -4.66 11.58
CA SER A 97 -4.57 -3.88 10.68
C SER A 97 -4.86 -4.16 9.22
N ILE A 98 -4.49 -3.22 8.36
CA ILE A 98 -4.71 -3.28 6.91
C ILE A 98 -3.67 -2.42 6.18
N ASP A 99 -3.42 -2.70 4.89
CA ASP A 99 -2.74 -1.81 3.97
C ASP A 99 -3.75 -1.02 3.14
N GLN A 100 -4.10 0.17 3.58
CA GLN A 100 -4.99 1.08 2.86
C GLN A 100 -4.26 2.40 2.60
N GLU A 101 -3.30 2.37 1.66
CA GLU A 101 -2.49 3.54 1.29
C GLU A 101 -3.28 4.52 0.41
N GLY A 102 -4.23 3.99 -0.34
CA GLY A 102 -4.85 4.63 -1.50
C GLY A 102 -4.07 4.34 -2.80
N GLY A 103 -4.60 4.72 -3.93
CA GLY A 103 -3.98 4.40 -5.22
C GLY A 103 -3.96 2.89 -5.48
N ARG A 104 -2.77 2.35 -5.69
CA ARG A 104 -2.57 0.94 -6.02
C ARG A 104 -2.77 0.00 -4.82
N VAL A 105 -2.39 0.45 -3.64
CA VAL A 105 -2.49 -0.35 -2.42
C VAL A 105 -3.74 0.04 -1.65
N ALA A 106 -4.81 -0.71 -1.86
CA ALA A 106 -6.10 -0.56 -1.22
C ALA A 106 -6.77 -1.94 -1.09
N ARG A 107 -7.32 -2.24 0.10
CA ARG A 107 -7.92 -3.53 0.41
C ARG A 107 -9.44 -3.47 0.52
N LEU A 108 -9.98 -2.29 0.82
CA LEU A 108 -11.43 -2.11 0.83
C LEU A 108 -11.97 -2.14 -0.60
N PRO A 109 -13.19 -2.71 -0.84
CA PRO A 109 -13.81 -2.73 -2.16
C PRO A 109 -13.94 -1.31 -2.73
N ARG A 110 -13.41 -1.07 -3.93
CA ARG A 110 -13.30 0.26 -4.54
C ARG A 110 -14.65 0.84 -4.97
N ASP A 111 -15.61 -0.01 -5.27
CA ASP A 111 -16.99 0.38 -5.58
C ASP A 111 -17.76 0.86 -4.33
N VAL A 112 -17.31 0.47 -3.14
CA VAL A 112 -17.93 0.80 -1.86
C VAL A 112 -17.17 1.91 -1.14
N ALA A 113 -15.87 1.70 -0.85
CA ALA A 113 -15.02 2.67 -0.15
C ALA A 113 -14.47 3.75 -1.10
N THR A 114 -13.99 4.86 -0.55
CA THR A 114 -13.38 5.93 -1.33
C THR A 114 -12.05 5.48 -1.95
N SER A 115 -11.93 5.61 -3.29
CA SER A 115 -10.80 5.09 -4.07
C SER A 115 -9.87 6.20 -4.56
N PHE A 116 -9.02 6.71 -3.66
CA PHE A 116 -8.07 7.78 -3.98
C PHE A 116 -7.01 7.38 -5.01
N THR A 117 -6.45 8.38 -5.71
CA THR A 117 -5.42 8.19 -6.75
C THR A 117 -4.02 7.92 -6.20
N GLY A 118 -3.78 8.08 -4.90
CA GLY A 118 -2.53 7.72 -4.23
C GLY A 118 -1.55 8.85 -3.99
N ASN A 119 -0.41 8.50 -3.39
CA ASN A 119 0.51 9.49 -2.82
C ASN A 119 1.20 10.35 -3.88
N MET A 120 1.60 9.81 -5.04
CA MET A 120 2.25 10.63 -6.09
C MET A 120 1.29 11.66 -6.66
N SER A 121 -0.02 11.36 -6.74
CA SER A 121 -1.06 12.34 -7.06
C SER A 121 -1.11 13.45 -6.01
N ILE A 122 -1.02 13.10 -4.72
CA ILE A 122 -0.96 14.11 -3.64
C ILE A 122 0.30 14.97 -3.79
N GLY A 123 1.45 14.36 -4.07
CA GLY A 123 2.71 15.06 -4.34
C GLY A 123 2.59 16.08 -5.47
N ALA A 124 1.92 15.71 -6.57
CA ALA A 124 1.69 16.58 -7.72
C ALA A 124 0.84 17.83 -7.37
N THR A 125 -0.01 17.75 -6.34
CA THR A 125 -0.85 18.89 -5.92
C THR A 125 -0.15 19.86 -4.98
N TYR A 126 1.02 19.48 -4.42
CA TYR A 126 1.65 20.21 -3.30
C TYR A 126 1.93 21.68 -3.61
N LYS A 127 2.41 22.01 -4.81
CA LYS A 127 2.77 23.39 -5.17
C LYS A 127 1.61 24.39 -5.00
N LYS A 128 0.38 23.95 -5.28
CA LYS A 128 -0.82 24.80 -5.22
C LYS A 128 -1.60 24.64 -3.91
N TYR A 129 -1.64 23.44 -3.35
CA TYR A 129 -2.52 23.10 -2.24
C TYR A 129 -1.79 22.73 -0.95
N GLY A 130 -0.45 22.79 -0.92
CA GLY A 130 0.35 22.40 0.25
C GLY A 130 0.03 21.00 0.72
N THR A 131 -0.23 20.83 2.02
CA THR A 131 -0.53 19.53 2.64
C THR A 131 -2.03 19.18 2.65
N GLN A 132 -2.89 20.00 2.05
CA GLN A 132 -4.34 19.86 2.14
C GLN A 132 -4.80 18.43 1.76
N TYR A 133 -4.40 17.94 0.59
CA TYR A 133 -4.86 16.62 0.12
C TYR A 133 -4.25 15.46 0.91
N ALA A 134 -3.04 15.60 1.44
CA ALA A 134 -2.47 14.60 2.35
C ALA A 134 -3.32 14.46 3.62
N THR A 135 -3.70 15.58 4.24
CA THR A 135 -4.56 15.60 5.42
C THR A 135 -5.97 15.09 5.12
N GLN A 136 -6.58 15.54 4.03
CA GLN A 136 -7.95 15.13 3.66
C GLN A 136 -8.03 13.65 3.33
N THR A 137 -7.10 13.11 2.53
CA THR A 137 -7.05 11.70 2.16
C THR A 137 -6.90 10.81 3.39
N ALA A 138 -5.95 11.15 4.28
CA ALA A 138 -5.73 10.40 5.51
C ALA A 138 -6.96 10.46 6.44
N THR A 139 -7.60 11.62 6.58
CA THR A 139 -8.82 11.79 7.38
C THR A 139 -9.97 10.93 6.85
N VAL A 140 -10.17 10.90 5.54
CA VAL A 140 -11.24 10.09 4.91
C VAL A 140 -10.98 8.61 5.12
N ILE A 141 -9.78 8.14 4.76
CA ILE A 141 -9.40 6.73 4.93
C ILE A 141 -9.52 6.32 6.40
N ALA A 142 -9.03 7.14 7.34
CA ALA A 142 -9.12 6.84 8.76
C ALA A 142 -10.56 6.71 9.25
N LYS A 143 -11.46 7.61 8.84
CA LYS A 143 -12.88 7.54 9.20
C LYS A 143 -13.54 6.27 8.65
N GLU A 144 -13.24 5.90 7.41
CA GLU A 144 -13.78 4.69 6.79
C GLU A 144 -13.25 3.43 7.50
N LEU A 145 -11.94 3.33 7.77
CA LEU A 145 -11.34 2.21 8.50
C LEU A 145 -11.88 2.09 9.93
N ASN A 146 -11.90 3.19 10.67
CA ASN A 146 -12.39 3.21 12.05
C ASN A 146 -13.87 2.80 12.13
N SER A 147 -14.69 3.21 11.15
CA SER A 147 -16.10 2.80 11.08
C SER A 147 -16.30 1.30 10.83
N LEU A 148 -15.28 0.59 10.37
CA LEU A 148 -15.25 -0.88 10.22
C LEU A 148 -14.66 -1.60 11.44
N GLY A 149 -14.16 -0.87 12.44
CA GLY A 149 -13.42 -1.44 13.56
C GLY A 149 -11.97 -1.78 13.24
N ILE A 150 -11.42 -1.31 12.12
CA ILE A 150 -10.01 -1.40 11.77
C ILE A 150 -9.26 -0.25 12.45
N ASN A 151 -8.20 -0.56 13.21
CA ASN A 151 -7.56 0.40 14.11
C ASN A 151 -6.08 0.67 13.80
N VAL A 152 -5.49 -0.06 12.84
CA VAL A 152 -4.12 0.17 12.35
C VAL A 152 -4.12 0.21 10.84
N ASN A 153 -3.46 1.22 10.26
CA ASN A 153 -3.17 1.28 8.83
C ASN A 153 -1.66 1.30 8.59
N TYR A 154 -1.15 0.35 7.81
CA TYR A 154 0.26 0.34 7.38
C TYR A 154 0.48 1.41 6.30
N ALA A 155 0.35 2.66 6.70
CA ALA A 155 0.53 3.88 5.94
C ALA A 155 0.93 5.02 6.91
N PRO A 156 1.56 6.10 6.39
CA PRO A 156 1.93 6.36 5.02
C PRO A 156 3.23 5.70 4.58
N THR A 157 3.36 5.46 3.26
CA THR A 157 4.64 5.19 2.61
C THR A 157 5.41 6.48 2.49
N VAL A 158 6.56 6.56 3.16
CA VAL A 158 7.43 7.75 3.18
C VAL A 158 8.79 7.52 2.53
N ASP A 159 8.89 6.46 1.74
CA ASP A 159 10.03 6.19 0.88
C ASP A 159 10.18 7.29 -0.16
N VAL A 160 11.40 7.78 -0.37
CA VAL A 160 11.72 8.81 -1.37
C VAL A 160 12.02 8.14 -2.70
N ASN A 161 11.21 8.37 -3.74
CA ASN A 161 11.34 7.66 -5.02
C ASN A 161 12.49 8.20 -5.86
N MET A 162 13.71 7.76 -5.60
CA MET A 162 14.92 8.21 -6.29
C MET A 162 15.24 7.39 -7.53
N ASN A 163 14.77 6.15 -7.60
CA ASN A 163 15.00 5.25 -8.72
C ASN A 163 13.76 5.17 -9.62
N PRO A 164 13.84 5.65 -10.89
CA PRO A 164 12.75 5.55 -11.85
C PRO A 164 12.28 4.11 -12.13
N ASP A 165 13.19 3.15 -12.02
CA ASP A 165 12.93 1.74 -12.29
C ASP A 165 12.49 0.96 -11.04
N ASN A 166 12.26 1.65 -9.92
CA ASN A 166 11.78 1.00 -8.69
C ASN A 166 10.43 0.33 -8.94
N PRO A 167 10.35 -1.03 -8.84
CA PRO A 167 9.13 -1.76 -9.17
C PRO A 167 8.10 -1.73 -8.05
N VAL A 168 8.52 -1.42 -6.81
CA VAL A 168 7.70 -1.57 -5.59
C VAL A 168 7.11 -0.24 -5.12
N ILE A 169 7.95 0.79 -4.98
CA ILE A 169 7.54 2.08 -4.41
C ILE A 169 6.87 2.94 -5.47
N ASN A 170 7.62 3.47 -6.42
CA ASN A 170 7.07 4.21 -7.56
C ASN A 170 5.95 5.21 -7.13
N VAL A 171 4.72 5.08 -7.66
CA VAL A 171 3.58 5.96 -7.34
C VAL A 171 3.07 5.86 -5.90
N ARG A 172 3.55 4.88 -5.11
CA ARG A 172 3.28 4.82 -3.67
C ARG A 172 4.01 5.89 -2.88
N SER A 173 5.12 6.45 -3.41
CA SER A 173 5.80 7.61 -2.86
C SER A 173 5.09 8.92 -3.23
N PHE A 174 5.27 9.95 -2.43
CA PHE A 174 4.85 11.33 -2.77
C PHE A 174 5.71 11.97 -3.86
N GLY A 175 6.94 11.49 -4.09
CA GLY A 175 7.88 12.02 -5.07
C GLY A 175 9.34 11.74 -4.72
N GLU A 176 10.25 12.44 -5.39
CA GLU A 176 11.71 12.27 -5.25
C GLU A 176 12.36 13.24 -4.25
N ASN A 177 11.62 14.22 -3.75
CA ASN A 177 12.18 15.24 -2.84
C ASN A 177 11.94 14.85 -1.37
N PRO A 178 12.98 14.61 -0.55
CA PRO A 178 12.83 14.19 0.84
C PRO A 178 12.04 15.17 1.71
N ALA A 179 12.18 16.48 1.47
CA ALA A 179 11.46 17.51 2.23
C ALA A 179 9.96 17.53 1.89
N LEU A 180 9.60 17.25 0.62
CA LEU A 180 8.21 17.08 0.19
C LEU A 180 7.59 15.85 0.86
N VAL A 181 8.28 14.70 0.76
CA VAL A 181 7.85 13.43 1.37
C VAL A 181 7.66 13.59 2.88
N SER A 182 8.61 14.25 3.55
CA SER A 182 8.53 14.55 5.00
C SER A 182 7.26 15.32 5.38
N LYS A 183 6.97 16.40 4.67
CA LYS A 183 5.81 17.28 4.97
C LYS A 183 4.48 16.57 4.71
N LEU A 184 4.37 15.88 3.58
CA LEU A 184 3.14 15.16 3.20
C LEU A 184 2.91 13.94 4.08
N GLY A 185 3.97 13.19 4.41
CA GLY A 185 3.92 12.08 5.35
C GLY A 185 3.48 12.51 6.75
N ALA A 186 4.06 13.61 7.27
CA ALA A 186 3.65 14.19 8.55
C ALA A 186 2.16 14.58 8.57
N ALA A 187 1.67 15.19 7.49
CA ALA A 187 0.27 15.57 7.36
C ALA A 187 -0.67 14.35 7.31
N GLN A 188 -0.26 13.25 6.67
CA GLN A 188 -1.03 12.01 6.70
C GLN A 188 -1.04 11.37 8.08
N VAL A 189 0.08 11.32 8.79
CA VAL A 189 0.12 10.81 10.18
C VAL A 189 -0.86 11.57 11.05
N ALA A 190 -0.82 12.91 11.01
CA ALA A 190 -1.77 13.73 11.76
C ALA A 190 -3.23 13.45 11.38
N GLY A 191 -3.51 13.28 10.07
CA GLY A 191 -4.85 12.97 9.57
C GLY A 191 -5.38 11.61 10.04
N PHE A 192 -4.55 10.57 10.00
CA PHE A 192 -4.92 9.22 10.46
C PHE A 192 -5.11 9.18 11.99
N GLU A 193 -4.11 9.59 12.76
CA GLU A 193 -4.11 9.40 14.21
C GLU A 193 -5.14 10.28 14.92
N SER A 194 -5.42 11.49 14.42
CA SER A 194 -6.49 12.34 14.95
C SER A 194 -7.90 11.76 14.72
N ASN A 195 -8.03 10.79 13.81
CA ASN A 195 -9.29 10.08 13.56
C ASN A 195 -9.28 8.63 14.09
N GLY A 196 -8.38 8.33 15.03
CA GLY A 196 -8.39 7.08 15.80
C GLY A 196 -7.78 5.87 15.10
N VAL A 197 -7.04 6.05 14.01
CA VAL A 197 -6.32 4.98 13.31
C VAL A 197 -4.82 5.14 13.52
N ILE A 198 -4.18 4.12 14.07
CA ILE A 198 -2.74 4.06 14.30
C ILE A 198 -2.03 3.98 12.95
N THR A 199 -1.05 4.85 12.73
CA THR A 199 -0.21 4.83 11.53
C THR A 199 1.00 3.93 11.68
N SER A 200 1.51 3.42 10.57
CA SER A 200 2.82 2.79 10.49
C SER A 200 3.60 3.37 9.32
N LEU A 201 4.60 4.22 9.62
CA LEU A 201 5.51 4.75 8.60
C LEU A 201 6.30 3.62 7.96
N LYS A 202 6.46 3.63 6.64
CA LYS A 202 7.16 2.56 5.93
C LYS A 202 7.92 3.06 4.71
N HIS A 203 9.00 2.35 4.38
CA HIS A 203 9.60 1.15 4.97
C HIS A 203 10.99 1.51 5.50
N PHE A 204 11.16 1.55 6.81
CA PHE A 204 12.41 1.99 7.46
C PHE A 204 13.58 1.04 7.17
N PRO A 205 14.79 1.52 6.79
CA PRO A 205 15.23 2.93 6.75
C PRO A 205 14.95 3.66 5.42
N GLY A 206 14.36 3.02 4.41
CA GLY A 206 13.96 3.55 3.11
C GLY A 206 13.99 2.48 2.02
N HIS A 207 13.03 2.50 1.10
CA HIS A 207 12.88 1.54 0.00
C HIS A 207 12.92 2.21 -1.38
N GLY A 208 13.15 3.53 -1.42
CA GLY A 208 12.93 4.32 -2.64
C GLY A 208 13.96 4.17 -3.74
N ASP A 209 15.17 3.63 -3.45
CA ASP A 209 16.24 3.39 -4.44
C ASP A 209 16.51 1.91 -4.71
N THR A 210 15.58 1.03 -4.43
CA THR A 210 15.75 -0.39 -4.74
C THR A 210 15.35 -0.69 -6.19
N ASN A 211 16.10 -1.59 -6.83
CA ASN A 211 15.82 -2.12 -8.17
C ASN A 211 15.34 -3.58 -8.14
N VAL A 212 15.27 -4.18 -6.96
CA VAL A 212 14.75 -5.52 -6.68
C VAL A 212 13.59 -5.40 -5.72
N ASP A 213 12.56 -6.18 -5.97
CA ASP A 213 11.40 -6.29 -5.10
C ASP A 213 11.73 -7.21 -3.90
N SER A 214 11.56 -6.71 -2.68
CA SER A 214 11.75 -7.50 -1.45
C SER A 214 10.80 -8.69 -1.31
N HIS A 215 9.70 -8.72 -2.09
CA HIS A 215 8.83 -9.89 -2.18
C HIS A 215 9.41 -11.01 -3.06
N THR A 216 10.42 -10.73 -3.87
CA THR A 216 11.07 -11.71 -4.76
C THR A 216 12.50 -12.02 -4.39
N GLY A 217 13.14 -11.20 -3.56
CA GLY A 217 14.53 -11.34 -3.15
C GLY A 217 14.91 -10.37 -2.05
N LEU A 218 16.20 -10.30 -1.69
CA LEU A 218 16.73 -9.38 -0.68
C LEU A 218 17.46 -8.22 -1.37
N PRO A 219 16.79 -7.04 -1.51
CA PRO A 219 17.40 -5.89 -2.18
C PRO A 219 18.49 -5.25 -1.32
N GLN A 220 19.37 -4.49 -1.98
CA GLN A 220 20.45 -3.75 -1.33
C GLN A 220 20.43 -2.29 -1.79
N VAL A 221 20.61 -1.36 -0.85
CA VAL A 221 20.82 0.07 -1.10
C VAL A 221 22.28 0.41 -0.82
N ASN A 222 22.94 0.98 -1.84
CA ASN A 222 24.39 1.26 -1.81
C ASN A 222 24.71 2.75 -1.67
N HIS A 223 23.79 3.55 -1.16
CA HIS A 223 24.03 4.96 -0.87
C HIS A 223 25.19 5.16 0.10
N SER A 224 25.89 6.29 0.00
CA SER A 224 26.80 6.71 1.05
C SER A 224 26.06 6.92 2.38
N LYS A 225 26.75 6.82 3.50
CA LYS A 225 26.12 7.09 4.80
C LYS A 225 25.49 8.48 4.85
N GLU A 226 26.12 9.47 4.25
CA GLU A 226 25.62 10.85 4.17
C GLU A 226 24.31 10.91 3.38
N ASP A 227 24.25 10.28 2.20
CA ASP A 227 23.03 10.23 1.38
C ASP A 227 21.89 9.51 2.08
N ILE A 228 22.17 8.41 2.80
CA ILE A 228 21.16 7.70 3.58
C ILE A 228 20.51 8.65 4.61
N TYR A 229 21.32 9.44 5.32
CA TYR A 229 20.80 10.38 6.32
C TYR A 229 20.06 11.58 5.70
N GLN A 230 20.49 12.05 4.54
CA GLN A 230 19.88 13.22 3.88
C GLN A 230 18.66 12.86 3.04
N GLN A 231 18.54 11.63 2.57
CA GLN A 231 17.50 11.18 1.65
C GLN A 231 16.60 10.12 2.28
N ASP A 232 17.13 8.93 2.57
CA ASP A 232 16.32 7.79 3.02
C ASP A 232 15.72 8.02 4.41
N LEU A 233 16.54 8.44 5.37
CA LEU A 233 16.16 8.64 6.77
C LEU A 233 15.49 10.01 7.02
N ALA A 234 15.63 10.97 6.13
CA ALA A 234 15.15 12.35 6.35
C ALA A 234 13.64 12.41 6.63
N PRO A 235 12.74 11.71 5.90
CA PRO A 235 11.32 11.70 6.21
C PRO A 235 11.02 11.10 7.58
N PHE A 236 11.65 9.99 7.93
CA PHE A 236 11.47 9.34 9.24
C PHE A 236 11.89 10.26 10.38
N LYS A 237 13.09 10.85 10.29
CA LYS A 237 13.61 11.82 11.27
C LYS A 237 12.66 13.00 11.48
N HIS A 238 12.17 13.59 10.40
CA HIS A 238 11.24 14.72 10.47
C HIS A 238 9.91 14.33 11.11
N ILE A 239 9.32 13.21 10.69
CA ILE A 239 8.00 12.80 11.16
C ILE A 239 8.05 12.31 12.61
N ILE A 240 9.10 11.59 13.01
CA ILE A 240 9.32 11.21 14.42
C ILE A 240 9.34 12.45 15.30
N ALA A 241 10.13 13.47 14.91
CA ALA A 241 10.29 14.68 15.70
C ALA A 241 9.02 15.55 15.79
N THR A 242 8.15 15.50 14.76
CA THR A 242 7.01 16.42 14.67
C THR A 242 5.67 15.78 15.00
N GLN A 243 5.50 14.48 14.78
CA GLN A 243 4.22 13.77 14.91
C GLN A 243 4.27 12.60 15.92
N ASN A 244 5.44 12.03 16.18
CA ASN A 244 5.61 10.84 17.04
C ASN A 244 4.61 9.72 16.68
N PRO A 245 4.72 9.12 15.46
CA PRO A 245 3.75 8.17 14.91
C PRO A 245 3.64 6.93 15.78
N GLY A 246 2.47 6.27 15.77
CA GLY A 246 2.20 5.10 16.59
C GLY A 246 3.09 3.90 16.27
N MET A 247 3.35 3.65 14.96
CA MET A 247 4.23 2.56 14.52
C MET A 247 5.20 3.01 13.43
N ILE A 248 6.31 2.28 13.31
CA ILE A 248 7.23 2.31 12.17
C ILE A 248 7.45 0.87 11.70
N MET A 249 7.29 0.65 10.40
CA MET A 249 7.52 -0.65 9.75
C MET A 249 8.92 -0.73 9.17
N THR A 250 9.63 -1.81 9.48
CA THR A 250 10.98 -2.06 8.97
C THR A 250 10.96 -2.66 7.57
N ALA A 251 12.02 -2.45 6.80
CA ALA A 251 12.19 -3.02 5.47
C ALA A 251 13.09 -4.27 5.46
N HIS A 252 12.79 -5.21 4.55
CA HIS A 252 13.64 -6.37 4.27
C HIS A 252 14.71 -6.01 3.23
N ILE A 253 15.60 -5.08 3.59
CA ILE A 253 16.61 -4.47 2.71
C ILE A 253 17.96 -4.45 3.40
N GLN A 254 19.03 -4.70 2.65
CA GLN A 254 20.40 -4.58 3.12
C GLN A 254 20.90 -3.14 2.95
N TYR A 255 21.50 -2.60 4.01
CA TYR A 255 22.13 -1.27 4.04
C TYR A 255 23.58 -1.39 4.53
N PRO A 256 24.54 -1.81 3.64
CA PRO A 256 25.93 -2.10 4.06
C PRO A 256 26.64 -0.92 4.71
N GLN A 257 26.27 0.31 4.36
CA GLN A 257 26.86 1.52 4.93
C GLN A 257 26.32 1.88 6.33
N LEU A 258 25.20 1.26 6.75
CA LEU A 258 24.68 1.39 8.12
C LEU A 258 25.08 0.18 8.99
N ASP A 259 24.97 -1.02 8.43
CA ASP A 259 25.34 -2.28 9.09
C ASP A 259 25.83 -3.30 8.07
N ASN A 260 27.08 -3.67 8.15
CA ASN A 260 27.70 -4.70 7.30
C ASN A 260 27.85 -6.06 8.00
N SER A 261 27.26 -6.23 9.18
CA SER A 261 27.25 -7.52 9.86
C SER A 261 26.51 -8.57 9.05
N THR A 262 26.99 -9.81 9.15
CA THR A 262 26.47 -10.91 8.32
C THR A 262 25.70 -11.93 9.14
N PHE A 263 24.93 -12.75 8.43
CA PHE A 263 24.31 -13.97 8.94
C PHE A 263 24.58 -15.12 7.96
N VAL A 264 24.37 -16.34 8.42
CA VAL A 264 24.42 -17.52 7.58
C VAL A 264 22.98 -17.94 7.27
N SER A 265 22.61 -17.95 5.99
CA SER A 265 21.30 -18.35 5.50
C SER A 265 21.07 -19.86 5.61
N VAL A 266 19.82 -20.32 5.45
CA VAL A 266 19.48 -21.76 5.52
C VAL A 266 20.19 -22.61 4.49
N ASP A 267 20.65 -22.02 3.38
CA ASP A 267 21.45 -22.69 2.34
C ASP A 267 22.98 -22.54 2.55
N GLY A 268 23.40 -22.02 3.73
CA GLY A 268 24.81 -21.93 4.14
C GLY A 268 25.60 -20.73 3.60
N LYS A 269 24.95 -19.77 2.94
CA LYS A 269 25.62 -18.57 2.41
C LYS A 269 25.75 -17.49 3.47
N SER A 270 26.89 -16.79 3.49
CA SER A 270 27.08 -15.59 4.30
C SER A 270 26.51 -14.39 3.56
N MET A 271 25.57 -13.67 4.19
CA MET A 271 24.88 -12.51 3.62
C MET A 271 24.84 -11.37 4.64
N ILE A 272 24.78 -10.12 4.17
CA ILE A 272 24.56 -8.95 5.03
C ILE A 272 23.14 -9.03 5.62
N LYS A 273 22.99 -8.67 6.90
CA LYS A 273 21.69 -8.68 7.55
C LYS A 273 20.74 -7.66 6.93
N PRO A 274 19.46 -8.03 6.72
CA PRO A 274 18.45 -7.05 6.36
C PRO A 274 18.17 -6.10 7.54
N ALA A 275 17.74 -4.88 7.24
CA ALA A 275 17.44 -3.86 8.25
C ALA A 275 16.51 -4.35 9.36
N THR A 276 15.50 -5.15 9.02
CA THR A 276 14.57 -5.80 9.97
C THR A 276 15.28 -6.61 11.07
N MET A 277 16.47 -7.15 10.79
CA MET A 277 17.23 -8.00 11.73
C MET A 277 18.54 -7.34 12.19
N SER A 278 18.76 -6.08 11.88
CA SER A 278 19.94 -5.31 12.27
C SER A 278 19.69 -4.55 13.57
N ARG A 279 20.38 -4.94 14.64
CA ARG A 279 20.32 -4.21 15.90
C ARG A 279 20.86 -2.78 15.75
N THR A 280 21.90 -2.58 14.97
CA THR A 280 22.45 -1.26 14.66
C THR A 280 21.38 -0.35 14.04
N ILE A 281 20.63 -0.84 13.04
CA ILE A 281 19.62 -0.04 12.38
C ILE A 281 18.39 0.20 13.28
N ILE A 282 17.91 -0.82 13.97
CA ILE A 282 16.68 -0.71 14.78
C ILE A 282 16.95 -0.09 16.15
N THR A 283 17.97 -0.57 16.87
CA THR A 283 18.22 -0.12 18.24
C THR A 283 19.08 1.14 18.28
N ASP A 284 20.22 1.15 17.58
CA ASP A 284 21.16 2.26 17.73
C ASP A 284 20.71 3.47 16.91
N ILE A 285 20.28 3.30 15.65
CA ILE A 285 19.85 4.41 14.80
C ILE A 285 18.40 4.81 15.12
N LEU A 286 17.41 3.92 14.94
CA LEU A 286 16.00 4.32 15.06
C LEU A 286 15.63 4.72 16.48
N ARG A 287 15.98 3.90 17.49
CA ARG A 287 15.65 4.23 18.89
C ARG A 287 16.65 5.18 19.53
N GLY A 288 17.95 5.01 19.28
CA GLY A 288 19.01 5.85 19.84
C GLY A 288 19.12 7.20 19.16
N GLU A 289 19.56 7.26 17.91
CA GLU A 289 19.84 8.52 17.22
C GLU A 289 18.57 9.29 16.83
N LEU A 290 17.53 8.61 16.29
CA LEU A 290 16.27 9.24 15.92
C LEU A 290 15.30 9.36 17.09
N ASN A 291 15.64 8.79 18.27
CA ASN A 291 14.88 8.86 19.51
C ASN A 291 13.43 8.36 19.40
N TYR A 292 13.16 7.35 18.56
CA TYR A 292 11.83 6.81 18.40
C TYR A 292 11.44 5.89 19.55
N GLN A 293 10.35 6.22 20.27
CA GLN A 293 9.88 5.48 21.44
C GLN A 293 8.58 4.68 21.18
N GLY A 294 8.02 4.77 19.97
CA GLY A 294 6.81 4.06 19.58
C GLY A 294 7.06 2.57 19.26
N VAL A 295 6.06 1.92 18.70
CA VAL A 295 6.10 0.51 18.35
C VAL A 295 6.78 0.32 16.99
N VAL A 296 7.71 -0.64 16.89
CA VAL A 296 8.36 -1.06 15.66
C VAL A 296 7.74 -2.38 15.21
N VAL A 297 7.24 -2.44 13.98
CA VAL A 297 6.68 -3.64 13.36
C VAL A 297 7.52 -4.06 12.17
N THR A 298 7.66 -5.35 11.89
CA THR A 298 8.30 -5.81 10.64
C THR A 298 7.41 -5.53 9.43
N ASP A 299 7.99 -5.50 8.24
CA ASP A 299 7.27 -5.92 7.03
C ASP A 299 6.94 -7.42 7.13
N ALA A 300 6.12 -7.94 6.23
CA ALA A 300 5.63 -9.32 6.30
C ALA A 300 6.77 -10.34 6.25
N LEU A 301 6.91 -11.17 7.29
CA LEU A 301 8.03 -12.12 7.42
C LEU A 301 7.94 -13.32 6.47
N ASP A 302 6.79 -13.56 5.85
CA ASP A 302 6.60 -14.57 4.80
C ASP A 302 7.12 -14.14 3.43
N MET A 303 7.48 -12.85 3.25
CA MET A 303 8.08 -12.35 2.01
C MET A 303 9.40 -13.06 1.69
N ALA A 304 9.67 -13.28 0.39
CA ALA A 304 10.84 -14.02 -0.09
C ALA A 304 12.18 -13.42 0.37
N GLY A 305 12.25 -12.10 0.60
CA GLY A 305 13.42 -11.43 1.19
C GLY A 305 13.78 -11.94 2.59
N ILE A 306 12.88 -12.65 3.26
CA ILE A 306 13.13 -13.31 4.55
C ILE A 306 12.92 -14.82 4.46
N SER A 307 11.78 -15.29 3.95
CA SER A 307 11.39 -16.71 3.99
C SER A 307 12.31 -17.64 3.19
N HIS A 308 13.03 -17.11 2.19
CA HIS A 308 14.04 -17.88 1.46
C HIS A 308 15.34 -18.09 2.24
N PHE A 309 15.61 -17.28 3.26
CA PHE A 309 16.91 -17.25 3.96
C PHE A 309 16.83 -17.70 5.42
N PHE A 310 15.64 -17.69 6.01
CA PHE A 310 15.42 -18.03 7.41
C PHE A 310 14.24 -19.00 7.59
N THR A 311 14.32 -19.85 8.59
CA THR A 311 13.10 -20.53 9.07
C THR A 311 12.20 -19.51 9.77
N PRO A 312 10.86 -19.74 9.83
CA PRO A 312 9.93 -18.81 10.50
C PRO A 312 10.36 -18.44 11.92
N THR A 313 10.73 -19.42 12.74
CA THR A 313 11.19 -19.18 14.13
C THR A 313 12.48 -18.35 14.19
N GLN A 314 13.47 -18.67 13.33
CA GLN A 314 14.71 -17.88 13.26
C GLN A 314 14.43 -16.44 12.85
N ALA A 315 13.53 -16.21 11.88
CA ALA A 315 13.13 -14.88 11.45
C ALA A 315 12.57 -14.08 12.61
N VAL A 316 11.63 -14.64 13.38
CA VAL A 316 11.02 -13.97 14.56
C VAL A 316 12.05 -13.70 15.66
N ILE A 317 12.88 -14.69 16.02
CA ILE A 317 13.90 -14.53 17.07
C ILE A 317 14.91 -13.44 16.69
N ASN A 318 15.45 -13.47 15.47
CA ASN A 318 16.43 -12.48 14.99
C ASN A 318 15.82 -11.06 14.94
N THR A 319 14.57 -10.96 14.55
CA THR A 319 13.81 -9.71 14.53
C THR A 319 13.65 -9.13 15.94
N PHE A 320 13.25 -9.95 16.92
CA PHE A 320 13.11 -9.51 18.30
C PHE A 320 14.46 -9.17 18.94
N ALA A 321 15.52 -9.92 18.63
CA ALA A 321 16.88 -9.62 19.06
C ALA A 321 17.42 -8.29 18.48
N ALA A 322 16.95 -7.86 17.32
CA ALA A 322 17.26 -6.55 16.75
C ALA A 322 16.54 -5.39 17.46
N GLY A 323 15.50 -5.65 18.26
CA GLY A 323 14.74 -4.62 19.00
C GLY A 323 13.38 -4.28 18.39
N VAL A 324 12.88 -5.07 17.43
CA VAL A 324 11.54 -4.92 16.85
C VAL A 324 10.47 -5.40 17.86
N ASP A 325 9.33 -4.73 17.89
CA ASP A 325 8.26 -5.02 18.84
C ASP A 325 7.26 -6.06 18.31
N LEU A 326 6.87 -5.95 17.04
CA LEU A 326 5.82 -6.76 16.43
C LEU A 326 6.35 -7.52 15.21
N ALA A 327 6.15 -8.82 15.17
CA ALA A 327 6.38 -9.68 14.01
C ALA A 327 5.09 -9.80 13.20
N LEU A 328 5.08 -9.25 11.99
CA LEU A 328 3.95 -9.32 11.06
C LEU A 328 4.06 -10.59 10.21
N MET A 329 2.98 -11.37 10.15
CA MET A 329 2.88 -12.62 9.38
C MET A 329 4.04 -13.60 9.68
N PRO A 330 4.26 -13.95 10.96
CA PRO A 330 5.42 -14.76 11.35
C PRO A 330 5.37 -16.19 10.84
N ILE A 331 4.17 -16.71 10.62
CA ILE A 331 3.89 -18.05 10.09
C ILE A 331 2.61 -18.03 9.24
N GLU A 332 2.52 -18.93 8.29
CA GLU A 332 1.31 -19.12 7.48
C GLU A 332 0.38 -20.13 8.16
N ILE A 333 -0.88 -19.73 8.41
CA ILE A 333 -1.93 -20.58 9.00
C ILE A 333 -3.09 -20.65 8.01
N ARG A 334 -3.23 -21.78 7.31
CA ARG A 334 -4.26 -21.99 6.27
C ARG A 334 -5.18 -23.19 6.57
N THR A 335 -4.80 -24.06 7.51
CA THR A 335 -5.56 -25.23 7.91
C THR A 335 -5.44 -25.48 9.42
N PRO A 336 -6.33 -26.29 10.02
CA PRO A 336 -6.20 -26.66 11.44
C PRO A 336 -4.85 -27.30 11.80
N ALA A 337 -4.23 -28.03 10.85
CA ALA A 337 -2.91 -28.64 11.08
C ALA A 337 -1.79 -27.60 11.27
N ASP A 338 -1.91 -26.43 10.65
CA ASP A 338 -0.90 -25.38 10.74
C ASP A 338 -0.89 -24.70 12.13
N LEU A 339 -1.95 -24.87 12.93
CA LEU A 339 -1.99 -24.37 14.32
C LEU A 339 -0.90 -25.01 15.20
N ASN A 340 -0.48 -26.23 14.89
CA ASN A 340 0.65 -26.84 15.58
C ASN A 340 1.97 -26.09 15.37
N ALA A 341 2.11 -25.41 14.22
CA ALA A 341 3.28 -24.56 13.94
C ALA A 341 3.24 -23.30 14.81
N LEU A 342 2.06 -22.76 15.10
CA LEU A 342 1.91 -21.63 16.04
C LEU A 342 2.26 -22.05 17.47
N ASP A 343 1.76 -23.21 17.93
CA ASP A 343 2.09 -23.78 19.24
C ASP A 343 3.62 -23.91 19.37
N LYS A 344 4.25 -24.55 18.39
CA LYS A 344 5.71 -24.73 18.35
C LYS A 344 6.47 -23.40 18.35
N LEU A 345 6.03 -22.42 17.56
CA LEU A 345 6.65 -21.09 17.54
C LEU A 345 6.62 -20.46 18.93
N MET A 346 5.48 -20.51 19.63
CA MET A 346 5.36 -19.97 20.98
C MET A 346 6.28 -20.67 21.98
N ASP A 347 6.37 -22.01 21.95
CA ASP A 347 7.27 -22.77 22.80
C ASP A 347 8.74 -22.41 22.55
N GLU A 348 9.14 -22.30 21.28
CA GLU A 348 10.51 -21.91 20.90
C GLU A 348 10.84 -20.46 21.29
N LEU A 349 9.89 -19.53 21.23
CA LEU A 349 10.07 -18.16 21.72
C LEU A 349 10.25 -18.12 23.24
N VAL A 350 9.46 -18.86 24.00
CA VAL A 350 9.64 -18.99 25.46
C VAL A 350 11.00 -19.60 25.77
N ALA A 351 11.39 -20.65 25.07
CA ALA A 351 12.70 -21.29 25.23
C ALA A 351 13.84 -20.30 24.92
N SER A 352 13.72 -19.47 23.90
CA SER A 352 14.75 -18.49 23.51
C SER A 352 15.00 -17.42 24.60
N VAL A 353 13.96 -17.03 25.35
CA VAL A 353 14.10 -16.14 26.50
C VAL A 353 14.76 -16.88 27.65
N ASN A 354 14.33 -18.12 27.96
CA ASN A 354 14.90 -18.93 29.06
C ASN A 354 16.39 -19.24 28.82
N ASN A 355 16.78 -19.45 27.56
CA ASN A 355 18.16 -19.69 27.14
C ASN A 355 18.98 -18.40 26.92
N LYS A 356 18.40 -17.22 27.23
CA LYS A 356 19.04 -15.90 27.09
C LYS A 356 19.42 -15.51 25.65
N GLN A 357 18.82 -16.14 24.66
CA GLN A 357 18.93 -15.72 23.27
C GLN A 357 18.13 -14.43 23.03
N LEU A 358 17.00 -14.28 23.71
CA LEU A 358 16.24 -13.05 23.83
C LEU A 358 16.31 -12.50 25.25
N SER A 359 16.44 -11.19 25.39
CA SER A 359 16.44 -10.52 26.69
C SER A 359 15.01 -10.47 27.24
N LYS A 360 14.81 -11.00 28.47
CA LYS A 360 13.53 -10.94 29.16
C LYS A 360 13.06 -9.50 29.39
N ASP A 361 13.99 -8.59 29.70
CA ASP A 361 13.69 -7.19 29.96
C ASP A 361 13.28 -6.47 28.66
N GLU A 362 13.93 -6.75 27.53
CA GLU A 362 13.55 -6.18 26.23
C GLU A 362 12.17 -6.70 25.76
N VAL A 363 11.86 -7.98 26.01
CA VAL A 363 10.52 -8.53 25.73
C VAL A 363 9.46 -7.83 26.58
N ALA A 364 9.72 -7.59 27.87
CA ALA A 364 8.80 -6.89 28.75
C ALA A 364 8.61 -5.41 28.33
N GLN A 365 9.70 -4.71 27.98
CA GLN A 365 9.64 -3.34 27.47
C GLN A 365 8.86 -3.24 26.16
N SER A 366 9.05 -4.20 25.26
CA SER A 366 8.32 -4.30 24.00
C SER A 366 6.81 -4.49 24.25
N ALA A 367 6.42 -5.43 25.09
CA ALA A 367 5.03 -5.65 25.48
C ALA A 367 4.41 -4.42 26.16
N ALA A 368 5.20 -3.68 26.93
CA ALA A 368 4.76 -2.42 27.55
C ALA A 368 4.48 -1.35 26.50
N ARG A 369 5.34 -1.17 25.46
CA ARG A 369 5.10 -0.24 24.35
C ARG A 369 3.81 -0.60 23.57
N ILE A 370 3.62 -1.88 23.27
CA ILE A 370 2.41 -2.40 22.61
C ILE A 370 1.16 -2.07 23.44
N THR A 371 1.19 -2.37 24.73
CA THR A 371 0.07 -2.10 25.64
C THR A 371 -0.21 -0.59 25.77
N ALA A 372 0.84 0.21 25.88
CA ALA A 372 0.72 1.66 25.94
C ALA A 372 0.07 2.24 24.67
N LEU A 373 0.46 1.74 23.49
CA LEU A 373 -0.12 2.16 22.22
C LEU A 373 -1.61 1.79 22.14
N LYS A 374 -2.00 0.56 22.51
CA LYS A 374 -3.41 0.15 22.59
C LYS A 374 -4.22 1.05 23.52
N ASN A 375 -3.65 1.41 24.67
CA ASN A 375 -4.30 2.31 25.62
C ASN A 375 -4.38 3.76 25.10
N LYS A 376 -3.32 4.29 24.44
CA LYS A 376 -3.31 5.63 23.83
C LYS A 376 -4.49 5.80 22.86
N PHE A 377 -4.74 4.79 22.03
CA PHE A 377 -5.83 4.79 21.06
C PHE A 377 -7.16 4.23 21.62
N LYS A 378 -7.23 3.91 22.91
CA LYS A 378 -8.43 3.41 23.60
C LYS A 378 -9.06 2.22 22.89
N LEU A 379 -8.22 1.30 22.39
CA LEU A 379 -8.71 0.10 21.73
C LEU A 379 -9.57 -0.74 22.69
N THR A 380 -10.58 -1.41 22.16
CA THR A 380 -11.54 -2.19 22.96
C THR A 380 -11.79 -3.56 22.32
N THR A 381 -12.08 -4.55 23.16
CA THR A 381 -12.57 -5.87 22.72
C THR A 381 -14.10 -5.88 22.47
N GLN A 382 -14.77 -4.76 22.72
CA GLN A 382 -16.21 -4.63 22.55
C GLN A 382 -16.49 -3.83 21.27
N LEU A 383 -16.95 -4.52 20.25
CA LEU A 383 -17.44 -3.93 19.00
C LEU A 383 -18.86 -4.43 18.76
N ASP A 384 -19.85 -3.55 18.92
CA ASP A 384 -21.25 -3.88 18.63
C ASP A 384 -21.51 -3.78 17.11
N PRO A 385 -21.78 -4.90 16.40
CA PRO A 385 -21.94 -4.89 14.97
C PRO A 385 -23.09 -4.00 14.46
N LEU A 386 -24.20 -3.95 15.19
CA LEU A 386 -25.39 -3.24 14.72
C LEU A 386 -25.21 -1.72 14.73
N SER A 387 -24.75 -1.17 15.85
CA SER A 387 -24.48 0.27 15.95
C SER A 387 -23.32 0.72 15.06
N THR A 388 -22.30 -0.15 14.90
CA THR A 388 -21.16 0.08 14.02
C THR A 388 -21.59 0.11 12.56
N LEU A 389 -22.43 -0.83 12.11
CA LEU A 389 -22.95 -0.90 10.75
C LEU A 389 -23.79 0.34 10.38
N ALA A 390 -24.64 0.80 11.30
CA ALA A 390 -25.43 2.01 11.05
C ALA A 390 -24.54 3.23 10.76
N LYS A 391 -23.46 3.42 11.57
CA LYS A 391 -22.49 4.51 11.36
C LYS A 391 -21.67 4.33 10.08
N ALA A 392 -21.21 3.11 9.79
CA ALA A 392 -20.37 2.81 8.65
C ALA A 392 -21.06 3.13 7.31
N LYS A 393 -22.36 2.83 7.19
CA LYS A 393 -23.15 3.12 5.97
C LYS A 393 -23.24 4.61 5.64
N ASP A 394 -23.19 5.48 6.64
CA ASP A 394 -23.22 6.95 6.44
C ASP A 394 -21.85 7.53 6.10
N ILE A 395 -20.77 6.82 6.47
CA ILE A 395 -19.39 7.30 6.36
C ILE A 395 -18.73 6.80 5.08
N ILE A 396 -18.78 5.47 4.84
CA ILE A 396 -18.01 4.82 3.79
C ILE A 396 -18.55 5.23 2.42
N GLY A 397 -17.65 5.74 1.57
CA GLY A 397 -17.99 6.18 0.22
C GLY A 397 -19.01 7.32 0.18
N SER A 398 -19.16 8.09 1.27
CA SER A 398 -20.11 9.20 1.33
C SER A 398 -19.87 10.22 0.21
N GLN A 399 -20.91 10.98 -0.15
CA GLN A 399 -20.81 12.02 -1.18
C GLN A 399 -19.69 13.03 -0.87
N ALA A 400 -19.50 13.37 0.41
CA ALA A 400 -18.42 14.27 0.83
C ALA A 400 -17.03 13.66 0.59
N HIS A 401 -16.86 12.36 0.86
CA HIS A 401 -15.62 11.62 0.60
C HIS A 401 -15.33 11.49 -0.89
N ARG A 402 -16.34 11.10 -1.69
CA ARG A 402 -16.21 11.01 -3.16
C ARG A 402 -15.92 12.36 -3.82
N LYS A 403 -16.39 13.46 -3.23
CA LYS A 403 -16.02 14.81 -3.69
C LYS A 403 -14.53 15.08 -3.54
N ILE A 404 -13.93 14.75 -2.38
CA ILE A 404 -12.48 14.91 -2.14
C ILE A 404 -11.67 14.03 -3.10
N GLU A 405 -12.11 12.78 -3.32
CA GLU A 405 -11.53 11.87 -4.31
C GLU A 405 -11.49 12.51 -5.71
N ALA A 406 -12.62 13.02 -6.17
CA ALA A 406 -12.74 13.64 -7.49
C ALA A 406 -11.90 14.93 -7.61
N GLU A 407 -11.86 15.75 -6.56
CA GLU A 407 -11.05 16.97 -6.52
C GLU A 407 -9.55 16.65 -6.56
N LEU A 408 -9.07 15.69 -5.76
CA LEU A 408 -7.68 15.24 -5.81
C LEU A 408 -7.31 14.73 -7.20
N ALA A 409 -8.15 13.86 -7.77
CA ALA A 409 -7.89 13.28 -9.09
C ALA A 409 -7.73 14.36 -10.17
N VAL A 410 -8.61 15.36 -10.20
CA VAL A 410 -8.55 16.46 -11.16
C VAL A 410 -7.34 17.36 -10.92
N ASN A 411 -7.10 17.77 -9.66
CA ASN A 411 -6.04 18.71 -9.33
C ASN A 411 -4.63 18.11 -9.42
N ALA A 412 -4.51 16.78 -9.45
CA ALA A 412 -3.26 16.08 -9.66
C ALA A 412 -2.87 16.01 -11.15
N ILE A 413 -3.83 16.07 -12.09
CA ILE A 413 -3.48 16.01 -13.52
C ILE A 413 -2.45 17.07 -13.85
N THR A 414 -1.35 16.63 -14.44
CA THR A 414 -0.22 17.47 -14.83
C THR A 414 -0.13 17.56 -16.34
N GLU A 415 -0.23 18.79 -16.88
CA GLU A 415 0.05 19.07 -18.28
C GLU A 415 1.54 19.30 -18.46
N VAL A 416 2.24 18.35 -19.09
CA VAL A 416 3.68 18.42 -19.32
C VAL A 416 4.01 19.11 -20.63
N LYS A 417 3.15 18.93 -21.63
CA LYS A 417 3.28 19.53 -22.96
C LYS A 417 1.90 19.78 -23.54
N ASN A 418 1.73 20.92 -24.22
CA ASN A 418 0.51 21.20 -24.98
C ASN A 418 0.82 22.12 -26.17
N ASN A 419 0.94 21.55 -27.35
CA ASN A 419 1.13 22.28 -28.61
C ASN A 419 -0.24 22.64 -29.21
N ASN A 420 -1.06 23.38 -28.47
CA ASN A 420 -2.43 23.79 -28.85
C ASN A 420 -3.36 22.61 -29.21
N ALA A 421 -3.11 21.43 -28.60
CA ALA A 421 -3.93 20.25 -28.80
C ALA A 421 -5.08 20.14 -27.80
N LEU A 422 -4.92 20.74 -26.63
CA LEU A 422 -5.91 20.75 -25.55
C LEU A 422 -6.41 22.18 -25.27
N PRO A 423 -7.70 22.33 -24.90
CA PRO A 423 -8.73 21.29 -24.83
C PRO A 423 -9.10 20.76 -26.21
N LEU A 424 -9.62 19.52 -26.24
CA LEU A 424 -10.12 18.91 -27.48
C LEU A 424 -11.42 19.58 -27.91
N ASN A 425 -11.39 20.36 -28.98
CA ASN A 425 -12.57 20.95 -29.60
C ASN A 425 -13.13 19.95 -30.59
N LEU A 426 -14.11 19.16 -30.15
CA LEU A 426 -14.66 18.04 -30.92
C LEU A 426 -16.06 18.34 -31.46
N SER A 427 -16.27 18.02 -32.74
CA SER A 427 -17.55 18.13 -33.42
C SER A 427 -18.32 16.81 -33.39
N LYS A 428 -19.62 16.89 -33.66
CA LYS A 428 -20.51 15.72 -33.74
C LYS A 428 -19.98 14.67 -34.72
N GLY A 429 -19.92 13.43 -34.26
CA GLY A 429 -19.55 12.27 -35.06
C GLY A 429 -18.05 12.06 -35.25
N GLN A 430 -17.21 12.96 -34.76
CA GLN A 430 -15.76 12.74 -34.77
C GLN A 430 -15.37 11.47 -34.03
N HIS A 431 -14.28 10.86 -34.50
CA HIS A 431 -13.81 9.56 -34.04
C HIS A 431 -12.53 9.70 -33.19
N ILE A 432 -12.59 9.22 -31.95
CA ILE A 432 -11.45 9.09 -31.05
C ILE A 432 -10.98 7.64 -31.01
N HIS A 433 -9.73 7.42 -31.39
CA HIS A 433 -9.09 6.12 -31.19
C HIS A 433 -8.29 6.11 -29.88
N ILE A 434 -8.59 5.17 -28.99
CA ILE A 434 -7.98 5.04 -27.66
C ILE A 434 -7.03 3.84 -27.67
N ILE A 435 -5.78 4.06 -27.27
CA ILE A 435 -4.75 3.03 -27.14
C ILE A 435 -4.38 2.96 -25.65
N MET A 436 -4.60 1.82 -24.99
CA MET A 436 -4.30 1.65 -23.55
C MET A 436 -3.57 0.33 -23.28
N PRO A 437 -2.93 0.19 -22.11
CA PRO A 437 -2.26 -1.06 -21.74
C PRO A 437 -3.16 -2.28 -21.87
N ASP A 438 -4.43 -2.15 -21.52
CA ASP A 438 -5.43 -3.21 -21.58
C ASP A 438 -6.82 -2.70 -21.94
N THR A 439 -7.73 -3.65 -22.24
CA THR A 439 -9.10 -3.36 -22.68
C THR A 439 -9.93 -2.65 -21.59
N ARG A 440 -9.75 -2.96 -20.30
CA ARG A 440 -10.51 -2.35 -19.21
C ARG A 440 -10.17 -0.86 -19.08
N LYS A 441 -8.88 -0.50 -19.16
CA LYS A 441 -8.45 0.92 -19.14
C LYS A 441 -8.93 1.69 -20.35
N CYS A 442 -9.01 1.02 -21.50
CA CYS A 442 -9.61 1.58 -22.70
C CYS A 442 -11.11 1.87 -22.51
N MET A 443 -11.85 0.93 -21.93
CA MET A 443 -13.27 1.10 -21.60
C MET A 443 -13.48 2.23 -20.59
N ALA A 444 -12.65 2.31 -19.55
CA ALA A 444 -12.73 3.38 -18.54
C ALA A 444 -12.56 4.78 -19.17
N MET A 445 -11.57 4.94 -20.07
CA MET A 445 -11.37 6.21 -20.79
C MET A 445 -12.54 6.53 -21.71
N GLN A 446 -13.02 5.56 -22.49
CA GLN A 446 -14.17 5.73 -23.37
C GLN A 446 -15.43 6.14 -22.60
N GLN A 447 -15.74 5.46 -21.49
CA GLN A 447 -16.90 5.76 -20.68
C GLN A 447 -16.80 7.13 -20.03
N ALA A 448 -15.61 7.50 -19.51
CA ALA A 448 -15.37 8.83 -18.94
C ALA A 448 -15.57 9.95 -19.96
N LEU A 449 -15.05 9.79 -21.20
CA LEU A 449 -15.26 10.75 -22.28
C LEU A 449 -16.74 10.84 -22.69
N SER A 450 -17.41 9.69 -22.82
CA SER A 450 -18.82 9.63 -23.20
C SER A 450 -19.76 10.26 -22.16
N ALA A 451 -19.43 10.13 -20.88
CA ALA A 451 -20.22 10.70 -19.78
C ALA A 451 -20.17 12.24 -19.74
N ILE A 452 -19.10 12.84 -20.27
CA ILE A 452 -18.86 14.30 -20.22
C ILE A 452 -19.22 14.96 -21.55
N SER A 453 -18.92 14.31 -22.67
CA SER A 453 -19.13 14.88 -24.01
C SER A 453 -20.59 14.75 -24.44
N THR A 454 -21.18 15.86 -24.87
CA THR A 454 -22.51 15.90 -25.54
C THR A 454 -22.45 15.81 -27.06
N ALA A 455 -21.24 15.71 -27.63
CA ALA A 455 -21.03 15.81 -29.09
C ALA A 455 -21.36 14.54 -29.86
N GLY A 456 -21.80 13.45 -29.26
CA GLY A 456 -22.11 12.19 -29.94
C GLY A 456 -20.89 11.63 -30.69
N LEU A 457 -19.77 11.50 -29.99
CA LEU A 457 -18.50 11.04 -30.53
C LEU A 457 -18.51 9.54 -30.82
N LYS A 458 -17.67 9.13 -31.78
CA LYS A 458 -17.39 7.72 -32.06
C LYS A 458 -16.09 7.31 -31.36
N TYR A 459 -16.02 6.07 -30.90
CA TYR A 459 -14.86 5.54 -30.21
C TYR A 459 -14.42 4.21 -30.79
N SER A 460 -13.12 3.98 -30.80
CA SER A 460 -12.52 2.67 -31.00
C SER A 460 -11.35 2.47 -30.06
N CYS A 461 -10.98 1.22 -29.82
CA CYS A 461 -9.97 0.84 -28.85
C CYS A 461 -8.95 -0.13 -29.42
N SER A 462 -7.67 0.09 -29.11
CA SER A 462 -6.60 -0.89 -29.22
C SER A 462 -5.98 -1.14 -27.84
N SER A 463 -5.99 -2.39 -27.41
CA SER A 463 -5.26 -2.84 -26.23
C SER A 463 -3.83 -3.20 -26.65
N LEU A 464 -2.82 -2.73 -25.90
CA LEU A 464 -1.42 -3.15 -26.10
C LEU A 464 -1.22 -4.62 -25.73
N GLN A 465 -2.15 -5.15 -24.95
CA GLN A 465 -2.26 -6.55 -24.66
C GLN A 465 -3.12 -7.27 -25.71
N GLY A 466 -2.63 -8.40 -26.25
CA GLY A 466 -3.31 -9.07 -27.36
C GLY A 466 -3.36 -8.22 -28.65
N PHE A 467 -2.31 -7.50 -28.90
CA PHE A 467 -2.18 -6.47 -29.92
C PHE A 467 -2.26 -7.01 -31.35
N ASP A 468 -3.17 -6.42 -32.15
CA ASP A 468 -3.27 -6.62 -33.60
C ASP A 468 -2.75 -5.35 -34.32
N PRO A 469 -1.52 -5.37 -34.88
CA PRO A 469 -0.92 -4.19 -35.47
C PRO A 469 -1.65 -3.70 -36.72
N VAL A 470 -2.20 -4.60 -37.53
CA VAL A 470 -2.91 -4.24 -38.80
C VAL A 470 -4.22 -3.52 -38.47
N LYS A 471 -4.98 -4.08 -37.55
CA LYS A 471 -6.25 -3.49 -37.09
C LYS A 471 -6.01 -2.13 -36.43
N ALA A 472 -5.02 -2.04 -35.52
CA ALA A 472 -4.69 -0.79 -34.81
C ALA A 472 -4.27 0.31 -35.80
N GLN A 473 -3.42 0.00 -36.78
CA GLN A 473 -3.03 0.94 -37.81
C GLN A 473 -4.22 1.46 -38.64
N SER A 474 -5.14 0.58 -39.00
CA SER A 474 -6.36 0.98 -39.73
C SER A 474 -7.23 1.91 -38.88
N LEU A 475 -7.40 1.62 -37.61
CA LEU A 475 -8.18 2.44 -36.66
C LEU A 475 -7.56 3.83 -36.48
N ILE A 476 -6.23 3.93 -36.34
CA ILE A 476 -5.51 5.20 -36.25
C ILE A 476 -5.74 6.06 -37.52
N LYS A 477 -5.60 5.46 -38.70
CA LYS A 477 -5.82 6.18 -39.98
C LYS A 477 -7.22 6.78 -40.10
N ASN A 478 -8.22 6.10 -39.55
CA ASN A 478 -9.63 6.51 -39.60
C ASN A 478 -10.08 7.40 -38.44
N ALA A 479 -9.22 7.64 -37.45
CA ALA A 479 -9.51 8.50 -36.31
C ALA A 479 -9.26 9.99 -36.62
N ASP A 480 -9.95 10.88 -35.91
CA ASP A 480 -9.68 12.33 -35.89
C ASP A 480 -8.66 12.65 -34.80
N VAL A 481 -8.74 11.94 -33.67
CA VAL A 481 -7.86 12.11 -32.51
C VAL A 481 -7.41 10.74 -32.02
N VAL A 482 -6.14 10.63 -31.60
CA VAL A 482 -5.56 9.47 -30.94
C VAL A 482 -5.24 9.83 -29.49
N ILE A 483 -5.75 9.04 -28.53
CA ILE A 483 -5.40 9.14 -27.12
C ILE A 483 -4.67 7.86 -26.74
N ALA A 484 -3.39 7.96 -26.40
CA ALA A 484 -2.55 6.82 -26.05
C ALA A 484 -2.12 6.91 -24.59
N GLY A 485 -2.32 5.85 -23.82
CA GLY A 485 -1.90 5.75 -22.43
C GLY A 485 -0.92 4.61 -22.20
N ASN A 486 0.01 4.81 -21.24
CA ASN A 486 0.96 3.81 -20.82
C ASN A 486 1.16 3.82 -19.32
N ALA A 487 1.61 2.68 -18.75
CA ALA A 487 1.88 2.53 -17.33
C ALA A 487 3.25 1.84 -17.14
N THR A 488 4.23 2.57 -16.63
CA THR A 488 5.60 2.11 -16.37
C THR A 488 6.07 2.49 -14.95
N PRO A 489 7.11 1.84 -14.45
CA PRO A 489 7.82 0.64 -14.93
C PRO A 489 6.91 -0.58 -14.96
N ASN A 490 7.43 -1.68 -15.55
CA ASN A 490 6.73 -2.96 -15.53
C ASN A 490 6.43 -3.36 -14.08
N GLN A 491 5.29 -4.00 -13.93
CA GLN A 491 4.78 -4.36 -12.60
C GLN A 491 5.65 -5.43 -11.94
N SER A 492 5.86 -5.30 -10.63
CA SER A 492 6.51 -6.33 -9.84
C SER A 492 5.58 -7.51 -9.59
N ALA A 493 6.15 -8.64 -9.16
CA ALA A 493 5.38 -9.82 -8.76
C ALA A 493 4.43 -9.55 -7.58
N VAL A 494 4.71 -8.55 -6.76
CA VAL A 494 3.85 -8.08 -5.66
C VAL A 494 2.52 -7.55 -6.15
N GLU A 495 2.54 -6.89 -7.30
CA GLU A 495 1.33 -6.34 -7.91
C GLU A 495 0.38 -7.46 -8.37
N ILE A 496 0.93 -8.62 -8.68
CA ILE A 496 0.15 -9.81 -9.08
C ILE A 496 -0.48 -10.50 -7.87
N GLY A 497 0.19 -10.50 -6.71
CA GLY A 497 -0.24 -11.25 -5.54
C GLY A 497 -0.69 -10.43 -4.33
N GLY A 498 -0.42 -9.13 -4.30
CA GLY A 498 -0.62 -8.29 -3.12
C GLY A 498 -1.31 -6.96 -3.37
N MET A 499 -1.54 -6.57 -4.63
CA MET A 499 -2.22 -5.33 -4.99
C MET A 499 -3.52 -5.63 -5.70
N ASP A 500 -4.63 -5.16 -5.14
CA ASP A 500 -5.98 -5.59 -5.50
C ASP A 500 -6.45 -5.21 -6.90
N ASP A 501 -5.85 -4.19 -7.50
CA ASP A 501 -6.15 -3.78 -8.86
C ASP A 501 -5.66 -4.77 -9.93
N LEU A 502 -4.96 -5.83 -9.52
CA LEU A 502 -4.31 -6.79 -10.40
C LEU A 502 -4.67 -8.26 -10.12
N LYS A 503 -5.39 -8.51 -9.05
CA LYS A 503 -5.61 -9.83 -8.45
C LYS A 503 -6.14 -10.90 -9.39
N ASP A 504 -7.02 -10.54 -10.32
CA ASP A 504 -7.72 -11.47 -11.21
C ASP A 504 -7.34 -11.29 -12.68
N ASP A 505 -6.19 -10.64 -12.93
CA ASP A 505 -5.81 -10.27 -14.28
C ASP A 505 -4.79 -11.25 -14.87
N PRO A 506 -5.22 -12.25 -15.68
CA PRO A 506 -4.30 -13.19 -16.34
C PRO A 506 -3.32 -12.48 -17.29
N ARG A 507 -3.47 -11.18 -17.48
CA ARG A 507 -2.67 -10.33 -18.38
C ARG A 507 -1.26 -10.10 -17.90
N PHE A 508 -0.98 -10.27 -16.60
CA PHE A 508 0.39 -10.14 -16.08
C PHE A 508 1.30 -11.30 -16.48
N ALA A 509 0.71 -12.39 -16.99
CA ALA A 509 1.46 -13.45 -17.65
C ALA A 509 1.92 -13.08 -19.07
N LEU A 510 1.49 -11.92 -19.62
CA LEU A 510 1.80 -11.52 -20.98
C LEU A 510 3.05 -10.64 -21.08
N ASN A 511 3.78 -10.81 -22.15
CA ASN A 511 5.06 -10.19 -22.47
C ASN A 511 4.99 -8.66 -22.47
N THR A 512 5.08 -8.04 -21.28
CA THR A 512 5.07 -6.59 -21.09
C THR A 512 6.26 -5.89 -21.75
N ALA A 513 7.32 -6.62 -22.09
CA ALA A 513 8.49 -6.08 -22.77
C ALA A 513 8.22 -5.64 -24.23
N GLU A 514 7.20 -6.18 -24.88
CA GLU A 514 6.81 -5.81 -26.25
C GLU A 514 5.87 -4.60 -26.31
N GLN A 515 5.14 -4.29 -25.23
CA GLN A 515 4.17 -3.19 -25.21
C GLN A 515 4.79 -1.82 -25.52
N PRO A 516 5.98 -1.44 -24.96
CA PRO A 516 6.62 -0.17 -25.31
C PRO A 516 6.99 -0.05 -26.79
N LYS A 517 7.42 -1.14 -27.42
CA LYS A 517 7.75 -1.17 -28.86
C LYS A 517 6.49 -1.02 -29.71
N ALA A 518 5.41 -1.72 -29.35
CA ALA A 518 4.12 -1.60 -30.00
C ALA A 518 3.59 -0.17 -29.92
N LEU A 519 3.61 0.42 -28.72
CA LEU A 519 3.16 1.80 -28.50
C LEU A 519 3.98 2.81 -29.31
N SER A 520 5.32 2.68 -29.32
CA SER A 520 6.18 3.53 -30.15
C SER A 520 5.78 3.47 -31.62
N SER A 521 5.60 2.27 -32.18
CA SER A 521 5.20 2.08 -33.56
C SER A 521 3.83 2.73 -33.87
N LEU A 522 2.85 2.62 -32.97
CA LEU A 522 1.52 3.22 -33.14
C LEU A 522 1.57 4.75 -33.10
N LEU A 523 2.37 5.32 -32.21
CA LEU A 523 2.57 6.76 -32.14
C LEU A 523 3.29 7.29 -33.38
N ASP A 524 4.28 6.57 -33.91
CA ASP A 524 4.97 6.92 -35.17
C ASP A 524 3.99 6.86 -36.36
N ILE A 525 3.08 5.87 -36.41
CA ILE A 525 2.02 5.81 -37.43
C ILE A 525 1.09 7.01 -37.28
N ALA A 526 0.62 7.34 -36.09
CA ALA A 526 -0.25 8.49 -35.88
C ALA A 526 0.39 9.80 -36.32
N ALA A 527 1.68 9.99 -36.04
CA ALA A 527 2.48 11.13 -36.47
C ALA A 527 2.61 11.17 -38.00
N SER A 528 2.91 10.03 -38.67
CA SER A 528 3.08 9.94 -40.13
C SER A 528 1.83 10.31 -40.91
N VAL A 529 0.64 10.15 -40.32
CA VAL A 529 -0.66 10.53 -40.92
C VAL A 529 -1.25 11.80 -40.29
N ASN A 530 -0.42 12.60 -39.63
CA ASN A 530 -0.76 13.91 -39.03
C ASN A 530 -1.98 13.85 -38.09
N LYS A 531 -2.14 12.79 -37.30
CA LYS A 531 -3.25 12.72 -36.31
C LYS A 531 -2.92 13.55 -35.08
N LYS A 532 -3.93 14.29 -34.60
CA LYS A 532 -3.84 14.92 -33.27
C LYS A 532 -3.69 13.82 -32.23
N THR A 533 -2.53 13.80 -31.56
CA THR A 533 -2.16 12.71 -30.65
C THR A 533 -1.94 13.27 -29.24
N ILE A 534 -2.58 12.64 -28.25
CA ILE A 534 -2.42 12.91 -26.82
C ILE A 534 -1.77 11.69 -26.20
N PHE A 535 -0.66 11.89 -25.47
CA PHE A 535 -0.04 10.84 -24.67
C PHE A 535 -0.36 11.06 -23.19
N ILE A 536 -0.71 9.98 -22.49
CA ILE A 536 -1.04 9.99 -21.07
C ILE A 536 -0.13 8.99 -20.34
N SER A 537 0.71 9.49 -19.44
CA SER A 537 1.40 8.64 -18.46
C SER A 537 0.46 8.33 -17.31
N LEU A 538 0.07 7.06 -17.18
CA LEU A 538 -0.94 6.61 -16.21
C LEU A 538 -0.35 6.29 -14.84
N ARG A 539 0.96 6.01 -14.75
CA ARG A 539 1.69 5.69 -13.52
C ARG A 539 2.73 6.77 -13.23
N ALA A 540 3.91 6.44 -12.71
CA ALA A 540 4.97 7.42 -12.59
C ALA A 540 5.42 7.90 -13.97
N PRO A 541 5.68 9.22 -14.12
CA PRO A 541 5.69 9.87 -15.43
C PRO A 541 7.00 9.69 -16.22
N TYR A 542 7.80 8.67 -15.91
CA TYR A 542 9.12 8.43 -16.54
C TYR A 542 9.02 8.02 -18.01
N ASP A 543 7.92 7.39 -18.42
CA ASP A 543 7.66 7.00 -19.80
C ASP A 543 7.42 8.19 -20.76
N ILE A 544 7.22 9.36 -20.20
CA ILE A 544 7.13 10.61 -20.99
C ILE A 544 8.44 10.88 -21.74
N ALA A 545 9.61 10.53 -21.17
CA ALA A 545 10.90 10.64 -21.84
C ALA A 545 10.91 9.85 -23.17
N GLN A 546 10.32 8.67 -23.19
CA GLN A 546 10.27 7.80 -24.35
C GLN A 546 9.19 8.20 -25.37
N PHE A 547 7.99 8.55 -24.89
CA PHE A 547 6.80 8.70 -25.77
C PHE A 547 6.37 10.14 -26.01
N GLY A 548 6.70 11.06 -25.11
CA GLY A 548 6.15 12.43 -25.11
C GLY A 548 6.50 13.27 -26.34
N SER A 549 7.66 13.02 -26.96
CA SER A 549 8.07 13.74 -28.17
C SER A 549 7.13 13.49 -29.36
N ARG A 550 6.48 12.31 -29.42
CA ARG A 550 5.60 11.86 -30.49
C ARG A 550 4.17 12.39 -30.39
N ALA A 551 3.80 13.04 -29.29
CA ALA A 551 2.45 13.54 -29.05
C ALA A 551 2.37 15.06 -29.14
N ASN A 552 1.19 15.59 -29.52
CA ASN A 552 0.90 17.02 -29.54
C ASN A 552 0.67 17.56 -28.12
N ALA A 553 0.05 16.75 -27.24
CA ALA A 553 -0.05 17.05 -25.81
C ALA A 553 0.32 15.84 -24.97
N VAL A 554 0.82 16.10 -23.76
CA VAL A 554 1.29 15.08 -22.81
C VAL A 554 0.74 15.39 -21.44
N LEU A 555 0.05 14.43 -20.85
CA LEU A 555 -0.50 14.49 -19.50
C LEU A 555 0.09 13.39 -18.61
N ALA A 556 0.17 13.66 -17.29
CA ALA A 556 0.43 12.64 -16.28
C ALA A 556 -0.71 12.58 -15.28
N SER A 557 -1.15 11.37 -14.89
CA SER A 557 -2.27 11.16 -13.98
C SER A 557 -1.89 10.44 -12.67
N TYR A 558 -0.73 9.79 -12.62
CA TYR A 558 -0.18 9.07 -11.45
C TYR A 558 -1.06 7.94 -10.92
N ALA A 559 -2.15 7.62 -11.59
CA ALA A 559 -3.11 6.61 -11.18
C ALA A 559 -3.80 5.97 -12.39
N TYR A 560 -4.09 4.68 -12.27
CA TYR A 560 -4.78 3.87 -13.27
C TYR A 560 -5.74 2.87 -12.64
N ASN A 561 -6.04 3.04 -11.35
CA ASN A 561 -7.01 2.21 -10.64
C ASN A 561 -8.42 2.40 -11.25
N ILE A 562 -9.08 1.27 -11.44
CA ILE A 562 -10.41 1.16 -12.03
C ILE A 562 -11.26 0.21 -11.20
N ASP A 563 -12.56 0.48 -11.19
CA ASP A 563 -13.59 -0.36 -10.60
C ASP A 563 -14.53 -0.84 -11.70
N THR A 564 -15.15 -1.98 -11.47
CA THR A 564 -16.21 -2.50 -12.34
C THR A 564 -17.46 -2.64 -11.50
N ASP A 565 -18.52 -1.93 -11.87
CA ASP A 565 -19.79 -1.99 -11.17
C ASP A 565 -20.59 -3.26 -11.52
N LYS A 566 -21.75 -3.42 -10.88
CA LYS A 566 -22.66 -4.56 -11.10
C LYS A 566 -23.17 -4.69 -12.54
N ASN A 567 -23.09 -3.61 -13.34
CA ASN A 567 -23.52 -3.56 -14.73
C ASN A 567 -22.33 -3.69 -15.70
N ASN A 568 -21.16 -4.09 -15.24
CA ASN A 568 -19.90 -4.13 -15.99
C ASN A 568 -19.43 -2.76 -16.51
N ALA A 569 -19.93 -1.65 -15.97
CA ALA A 569 -19.38 -0.35 -16.27
C ALA A 569 -18.03 -0.20 -15.54
N VAL A 570 -17.02 0.26 -16.28
CA VAL A 570 -15.65 0.42 -15.77
C VAL A 570 -15.40 1.90 -15.55
N ALA A 571 -15.06 2.28 -14.33
CA ALA A 571 -14.78 3.66 -13.95
C ALA A 571 -13.50 3.76 -13.11
N GLY A 572 -12.95 4.97 -13.04
CA GLY A 572 -11.84 5.27 -12.15
C GLY A 572 -11.67 6.78 -12.02
N PRO A 573 -11.29 7.29 -10.84
CA PRO A 573 -11.21 8.73 -10.57
C PRO A 573 -10.23 9.44 -11.52
N ALA A 574 -9.09 8.81 -11.83
CA ALA A 574 -8.10 9.37 -12.76
C ALA A 574 -8.64 9.48 -14.20
N PHE A 575 -9.40 8.48 -14.68
CA PHE A 575 -9.96 8.52 -16.04
C PHE A 575 -11.04 9.58 -16.17
N THR A 576 -11.89 9.75 -15.16
CA THR A 576 -12.87 10.85 -15.10
C THR A 576 -12.18 12.21 -15.07
N ALA A 577 -11.11 12.36 -14.30
CA ALA A 577 -10.32 13.59 -14.24
C ALA A 577 -9.65 13.92 -15.58
N LEU A 578 -9.02 12.92 -16.22
CA LEU A 578 -8.43 13.06 -17.56
C LEU A 578 -9.46 13.49 -18.60
N ALA A 579 -10.64 12.86 -18.63
CA ALA A 579 -11.70 13.24 -19.55
C ALA A 579 -12.15 14.69 -19.36
N LYS A 580 -12.27 15.18 -18.11
CA LYS A 580 -12.58 16.58 -17.81
C LYS A 580 -11.52 17.53 -18.36
N VAL A 581 -10.24 17.22 -18.15
CA VAL A 581 -9.12 18.06 -18.63
C VAL A 581 -9.05 18.02 -20.16
N LEU A 582 -9.16 16.84 -20.77
CA LEU A 582 -9.13 16.67 -22.24
C LEU A 582 -10.21 17.49 -22.95
N LEU A 583 -11.41 17.56 -22.36
CA LEU A 583 -12.57 18.25 -22.92
C LEU A 583 -12.73 19.70 -22.43
N GLY A 584 -11.80 20.23 -21.64
CA GLY A 584 -11.81 21.62 -21.15
C GLY A 584 -12.80 21.90 -20.02
N ASN A 585 -13.37 20.87 -19.40
CA ASN A 585 -14.26 20.99 -18.23
C ASN A 585 -13.50 21.16 -16.91
N ALA A 586 -12.18 21.01 -16.95
CA ALA A 586 -11.28 21.28 -15.83
C ALA A 586 -9.88 21.65 -16.35
N HIS A 587 -9.08 22.29 -15.49
CA HIS A 587 -7.69 22.64 -15.77
C HIS A 587 -6.74 21.67 -15.07
N ALA A 588 -5.62 21.34 -15.70
CA ALA A 588 -4.51 20.62 -15.09
C ALA A 588 -3.76 21.57 -14.14
N HIS A 589 -3.67 21.20 -12.88
CA HIS A 589 -3.00 22.00 -11.83
C HIS A 589 -1.79 21.32 -11.23
N GLY A 590 -1.63 20.03 -11.50
CA GLY A 590 -0.52 19.22 -10.98
C GLY A 590 0.84 19.71 -11.48
N VAL A 591 1.85 19.47 -10.67
CA VAL A 591 3.27 19.68 -11.01
C VAL A 591 3.98 18.36 -10.80
N LEU A 592 4.86 18.00 -11.72
CA LEU A 592 5.64 16.76 -11.62
C LEU A 592 6.35 16.66 -10.27
N PRO A 593 6.08 15.63 -9.45
CA PRO A 593 6.77 15.43 -8.17
C PRO A 593 8.08 14.65 -8.32
N VAL A 594 8.43 14.30 -9.56
CA VAL A 594 9.66 13.59 -9.95
C VAL A 594 10.22 14.19 -11.24
N THR A 595 11.52 14.07 -11.44
CA THR A 595 12.22 14.51 -12.65
C THR A 595 12.11 13.46 -13.75
N ILE A 596 11.72 13.88 -14.95
CA ILE A 596 11.73 13.06 -16.16
C ILE A 596 13.14 13.14 -16.76
N LYS A 597 13.85 12.02 -16.79
CA LYS A 597 15.21 11.91 -17.35
C LYS A 597 15.19 11.18 -18.68
#